data_46b69942ac83aa51e7d339e729307714
#
_entry.id   46b69942ac83aa51e7d339e729307714
#
_cell.length_a   1.000
_cell.length_b   1.000
_cell.length_c   1.000
_cell.angle_alpha   90.00
_cell.angle_beta   90.00
_cell.angle_gamma   90.00
#
_symmetry.space_group_name_H-M   'P 1'
#
loop_
_entity.id
_entity.type
_entity.pdbx_description
1 polymer ?
#
loop_
_entity_poly.entity_id
_entity_poly.type
_entity_poly.pdbx_seq_one_letter_code
_entity_poly.pdbx_strand_id
1 'polypeptide(L)'
;MKLSEKKRLALIEAAQQEFIEYGFSCANMDRVCERAGTSKRTLYRHFESKDVLFIESIQAVLETQRARLQLKYTSDIDVETQLRTYLHAKLDSMYEDFGLPLAKMVISEFMRTPELAENYLHQLQRQDELLENWFTEAIADNKVKALDPAMMSCMLMCLLKGNCLWPQLVANQAVPSAEQRKKIVEDILTLF
;
A
#
# COMPACT_ATOMS: atom_id res chain seq x y z
N MET A 1 -3.27 25.45 -3.88
CA MET A 1 -2.02 24.81 -3.44
C MET A 1 -0.88 25.80 -3.54
N LYS A 2 -0.10 26.00 -2.45
CA LYS A 2 1.04 26.94 -2.43
C LYS A 2 2.18 26.42 -3.34
N LEU A 3 2.99 27.33 -3.91
CA LEU A 3 4.11 26.97 -4.80
C LEU A 3 5.11 25.98 -4.15
N SER A 4 5.33 26.14 -2.84
CA SER A 4 6.20 25.25 -2.05
C SER A 4 5.66 23.82 -1.99
N GLU A 5 4.35 23.65 -1.87
CA GLU A 5 3.67 22.37 -1.82
C GLU A 5 3.70 21.66 -3.17
N LYS A 6 3.51 22.40 -4.27
CA LYS A 6 3.68 21.85 -5.63
C LYS A 6 5.08 21.28 -5.84
N LYS A 7 6.12 22.01 -5.38
CA LYS A 7 7.50 21.54 -5.48
C LYS A 7 7.77 20.32 -4.61
N ARG A 8 7.17 20.26 -3.41
CA ARG A 8 7.29 19.09 -2.53
C ARG A 8 6.70 17.83 -3.18
N LEU A 9 5.51 17.93 -3.75
CA LEU A 9 4.87 16.81 -4.45
C LEU A 9 5.67 16.38 -5.68
N ALA A 10 6.16 17.32 -6.50
CA ALA A 10 7.00 17.00 -7.65
C ALA A 10 8.29 16.26 -7.25
N LEU A 11 8.88 16.63 -6.10
CA LEU A 11 10.04 15.92 -5.54
C LEU A 11 9.70 14.50 -5.09
N ILE A 12 8.54 14.29 -4.47
CA ILE A 12 8.06 12.97 -4.07
C ILE A 12 7.85 12.08 -5.30
N GLU A 13 7.15 12.56 -6.32
CA GLU A 13 6.91 11.82 -7.56
C GLU A 13 8.22 11.46 -8.29
N ALA A 14 9.15 12.41 -8.39
CA ALA A 14 10.45 12.19 -8.98
C ALA A 14 11.29 11.17 -8.17
N ALA A 15 11.20 11.21 -6.85
CA ALA A 15 11.88 10.29 -5.96
C ALA A 15 11.31 8.87 -6.07
N GLN A 16 10.00 8.71 -6.16
CA GLN A 16 9.36 7.40 -6.39
C GLN A 16 9.91 6.73 -7.64
N GLN A 17 9.96 7.45 -8.76
CA GLN A 17 10.51 6.94 -10.01
C GLN A 17 11.99 6.58 -9.87
N GLU A 18 12.78 7.45 -9.26
CA GLU A 18 14.20 7.23 -9.04
C GLU A 18 14.47 5.97 -8.17
N PHE A 19 13.72 5.81 -7.07
CA PHE A 19 13.86 4.66 -6.19
C PHE A 19 13.42 3.36 -6.84
N ILE A 20 12.36 3.37 -7.64
CA ILE A 20 11.90 2.18 -8.37
C ILE A 20 12.91 1.77 -9.44
N GLU A 21 13.48 2.73 -10.16
CA GLU A 21 14.38 2.48 -11.29
C GLU A 21 15.78 2.02 -10.83
N TYR A 22 16.32 2.64 -9.77
CA TYR A 22 17.71 2.40 -9.34
C TYR A 22 17.85 1.76 -7.96
N GLY A 23 16.75 1.56 -7.23
CA GLY A 23 16.76 1.16 -5.83
C GLY A 23 17.20 2.29 -4.90
N PHE A 24 16.98 2.11 -3.60
CA PHE A 24 17.34 3.15 -2.62
C PHE A 24 18.83 3.48 -2.62
N SER A 25 19.70 2.48 -2.57
CA SER A 25 21.16 2.69 -2.44
C SER A 25 21.74 3.48 -3.61
N CYS A 26 21.33 3.18 -4.86
CA CYS A 26 21.86 3.80 -6.10
C CYS A 26 21.08 5.05 -6.53
N ALA A 27 20.02 5.40 -5.84
CA ALA A 27 19.23 6.59 -6.14
C ALA A 27 20.06 7.87 -5.95
N ASN A 28 19.98 8.76 -6.95
CA ASN A 28 20.75 9.99 -7.02
C ASN A 28 19.85 11.22 -6.87
N MET A 29 20.14 12.04 -5.87
CA MET A 29 19.36 13.25 -5.57
C MET A 29 19.49 14.33 -6.64
N ASP A 30 20.54 14.29 -7.47
CA ASP A 30 20.63 15.20 -8.63
C ASP A 30 19.58 14.84 -9.68
N ARG A 31 19.44 13.54 -10.00
CA ARG A 31 18.41 13.08 -10.94
C ARG A 31 17.00 13.35 -10.43
N VAL A 32 16.77 13.19 -9.11
CA VAL A 32 15.49 13.58 -8.49
C VAL A 32 15.21 15.06 -8.70
N CYS A 33 16.20 15.93 -8.46
CA CYS A 33 16.06 17.37 -8.65
C CYS A 33 15.80 17.75 -10.12
N GLU A 34 16.51 17.12 -11.04
CA GLU A 34 16.35 17.31 -12.49
C GLU A 34 14.92 16.93 -12.94
N ARG A 35 14.45 15.75 -12.56
CA ARG A 35 13.08 15.27 -12.87
C ARG A 35 12.01 16.20 -12.26
N ALA A 36 12.22 16.68 -11.05
CA ALA A 36 11.29 17.56 -10.36
C ALA A 36 11.39 19.06 -10.79
N GLY A 37 12.31 19.39 -11.68
CA GLY A 37 12.54 20.78 -12.09
C GLY A 37 12.92 21.71 -10.93
N THR A 38 13.74 21.24 -9.98
CA THR A 38 14.10 21.97 -8.77
C THR A 38 15.59 21.85 -8.43
N SER A 39 16.07 22.58 -7.41
CA SER A 39 17.47 22.56 -6.98
C SER A 39 17.65 21.66 -5.75
N LYS A 40 18.89 21.15 -5.54
CA LYS A 40 19.27 20.43 -4.31
C LYS A 40 18.96 21.24 -3.04
N ARG A 41 19.17 22.55 -3.06
CA ARG A 41 18.82 23.44 -1.94
C ARG A 41 17.33 23.38 -1.63
N THR A 42 16.49 23.29 -2.65
CA THR A 42 15.04 23.15 -2.48
C THR A 42 14.69 21.77 -1.94
N LEU A 43 15.31 20.71 -2.46
CA LEU A 43 15.12 19.34 -1.98
C LEU A 43 15.45 19.24 -0.49
N TYR A 44 16.66 19.62 -0.09
CA TYR A 44 17.11 19.52 1.31
C TYR A 44 16.42 20.50 2.27
N ARG A 45 15.72 21.51 1.76
CA ARG A 45 14.83 22.34 2.57
C ARG A 45 13.51 21.62 2.89
N HIS A 46 13.05 20.72 2.02
CA HIS A 46 11.82 19.94 2.22
C HIS A 46 12.06 18.63 2.93
N PHE A 47 13.19 17.99 2.67
CA PHE A 47 13.54 16.66 3.16
C PHE A 47 14.97 16.69 3.71
N GLU A 48 15.13 16.43 4.99
CA GLU A 48 16.43 16.52 5.68
C GLU A 48 17.46 15.53 5.14
N SER A 49 17.00 14.37 4.66
CA SER A 49 17.85 13.31 4.14
C SER A 49 17.16 12.52 3.01
N LYS A 50 17.94 11.65 2.35
CA LYS A 50 17.43 10.68 1.39
C LYS A 50 16.48 9.69 2.05
N ASP A 51 16.73 9.30 3.30
CA ASP A 51 15.89 8.39 4.08
C ASP A 51 14.53 9.01 4.34
N VAL A 52 14.47 10.27 4.74
CA VAL A 52 13.23 11.03 4.95
C VAL A 52 12.44 11.11 3.65
N LEU A 53 13.10 11.47 2.54
CA LEU A 53 12.46 11.54 1.23
C LEU A 53 11.92 10.16 0.80
N PHE A 54 12.67 9.09 1.08
CA PHE A 54 12.26 7.72 0.78
C PHE A 54 10.98 7.34 1.54
N ILE A 55 10.98 7.52 2.85
CA ILE A 55 9.82 7.19 3.70
C ILE A 55 8.60 8.02 3.29
N GLU A 56 8.75 9.33 3.08
CA GLU A 56 7.65 10.19 2.65
C GLU A 56 7.14 9.84 1.24
N SER A 57 8.02 9.36 0.36
CA SER A 57 7.63 8.88 -0.98
C SER A 57 6.76 7.63 -0.92
N ILE A 58 7.08 6.70 0.00
CA ILE A 58 6.26 5.51 0.24
C ILE A 58 4.93 5.90 0.88
N GLN A 59 4.95 6.78 1.89
CA GLN A 59 3.73 7.26 2.55
C GLN A 59 2.74 7.89 1.57
N ALA A 60 3.22 8.71 0.65
CA ALA A 60 2.37 9.34 -0.35
C ALA A 60 1.65 8.33 -1.25
N VAL A 61 2.30 7.22 -1.61
CA VAL A 61 1.64 6.12 -2.35
C VAL A 61 0.58 5.45 -1.49
N LEU A 62 0.91 5.13 -0.24
CA LEU A 62 -0.03 4.49 0.68
C LEU A 62 -1.25 5.35 0.98
N GLU A 63 -1.07 6.66 1.15
CA GLU A 63 -2.16 7.61 1.34
C GLU A 63 -3.06 7.68 0.11
N THR A 64 -2.47 7.70 -1.10
CA THR A 64 -3.23 7.66 -2.35
C THR A 64 -4.02 6.37 -2.49
N GLN A 65 -3.41 5.23 -2.19
CA GLN A 65 -4.09 3.93 -2.19
C GLN A 65 -5.20 3.88 -1.16
N ARG A 66 -4.96 4.37 0.07
CA ARG A 66 -5.96 4.44 1.13
C ARG A 66 -7.15 5.33 0.77
N ALA A 67 -6.91 6.46 0.13
CA ALA A 67 -7.97 7.36 -0.32
C ALA A 67 -8.90 6.72 -1.38
N ARG A 68 -8.38 5.78 -2.16
CA ARG A 68 -9.17 5.01 -3.13
C ARG A 68 -9.95 3.86 -2.50
N LEU A 69 -9.44 3.32 -1.38
CA LEU A 69 -10.07 2.21 -0.67
C LEU A 69 -11.13 2.76 0.29
N GLN A 70 -12.39 2.58 -0.06
CA GLN A 70 -13.51 2.87 0.81
C GLN A 70 -14.13 1.57 1.28
N LEU A 71 -14.22 1.39 2.58
CA LEU A 71 -14.96 0.30 3.20
C LEU A 71 -15.74 0.87 4.38
N LYS A 72 -17.03 0.93 4.24
CA LYS A 72 -17.95 1.31 5.29
C LYS A 72 -19.01 0.22 5.41
N TYR A 73 -19.21 -0.27 6.62
CA TYR A 73 -20.26 -1.25 6.85
C TYR A 73 -21.65 -0.63 6.63
N THR A 74 -22.53 -1.40 6.02
CA THR A 74 -23.96 -1.08 5.91
C THR A 74 -24.77 -2.35 6.11
N SER A 75 -25.83 -2.30 6.92
CA SER A 75 -26.71 -3.44 7.17
C SER A 75 -27.55 -3.87 5.96
N ASP A 76 -27.74 -2.95 5.02
CA ASP A 76 -28.62 -3.13 3.85
C ASP A 76 -27.96 -3.88 2.70
N ILE A 77 -26.63 -4.02 2.72
CA ILE A 77 -25.86 -4.74 1.71
C ILE A 77 -25.29 -6.02 2.34
N ASP A 78 -25.42 -7.12 1.64
CA ASP A 78 -24.83 -8.38 2.04
C ASP A 78 -23.32 -8.25 2.34
N VAL A 79 -22.87 -8.85 3.44
CA VAL A 79 -21.48 -8.75 3.93
C VAL A 79 -20.46 -9.28 2.93
N GLU A 80 -20.80 -10.37 2.24
CA GLU A 80 -19.95 -10.97 1.22
C GLU A 80 -19.76 -10.01 0.03
N THR A 81 -20.82 -9.32 -0.37
CA THR A 81 -20.78 -8.30 -1.44
C THR A 81 -19.91 -7.11 -1.06
N GLN A 82 -19.99 -6.64 0.20
CA GLN A 82 -19.16 -5.56 0.70
C GLN A 82 -17.68 -5.96 0.70
N LEU A 83 -17.34 -7.13 1.24
CA LEU A 83 -15.97 -7.66 1.26
C LEU A 83 -15.44 -7.92 -0.15
N ARG A 84 -16.26 -8.48 -1.04
CA ARG A 84 -15.92 -8.70 -2.46
C ARG A 84 -15.49 -7.41 -3.13
N THR A 85 -16.27 -6.35 -2.97
CA THR A 85 -15.99 -5.03 -3.54
C THR A 85 -14.67 -4.47 -2.99
N TYR A 86 -14.46 -4.58 -1.69
CA TYR A 86 -13.22 -4.15 -1.05
C TYR A 86 -12.00 -4.93 -1.54
N LEU A 87 -12.08 -6.27 -1.60
CA LEU A 87 -10.98 -7.13 -2.03
C LEU A 87 -10.58 -6.87 -3.48
N HIS A 88 -11.54 -6.65 -4.38
CA HIS A 88 -11.24 -6.26 -5.76
C HIS A 88 -10.55 -4.91 -5.83
N ALA A 89 -11.07 -3.90 -5.14
CA ALA A 89 -10.44 -2.57 -5.09
C ALA A 89 -9.02 -2.64 -4.49
N LYS A 90 -8.82 -3.50 -3.49
CA LYS A 90 -7.50 -3.73 -2.89
C LYS A 90 -6.53 -4.39 -3.87
N LEU A 91 -6.99 -5.38 -4.64
CA LEU A 91 -6.17 -6.02 -5.68
C LEU A 91 -5.79 -5.05 -6.79
N ASP A 92 -6.74 -4.25 -7.25
CA ASP A 92 -6.46 -3.23 -8.27
C ASP A 92 -5.41 -2.22 -7.76
N SER A 93 -5.57 -1.75 -6.52
CA SER A 93 -4.59 -0.88 -5.87
C SER A 93 -3.20 -1.52 -5.72
N MET A 94 -3.10 -2.85 -5.58
CA MET A 94 -1.81 -3.57 -5.49
C MET A 94 -1.09 -3.68 -6.83
N TYR A 95 -1.82 -3.63 -7.95
CA TYR A 95 -1.25 -3.86 -9.28
C TYR A 95 -1.20 -2.60 -10.15
N GLU A 96 -1.95 -1.55 -9.80
CA GLU A 96 -1.94 -0.27 -10.50
C GLU A 96 -0.77 0.61 -10.07
N ASP A 97 -0.46 1.60 -10.88
CA ASP A 97 0.60 2.60 -10.68
C ASP A 97 1.96 1.94 -10.38
N PHE A 98 2.55 2.29 -9.24
CA PHE A 98 3.83 1.76 -8.77
C PHE A 98 3.70 0.49 -7.90
N GLY A 99 2.51 -0.13 -7.83
CA GLY A 99 2.16 -1.19 -6.88
C GLY A 99 3.24 -2.25 -6.63
N LEU A 100 3.41 -3.23 -7.54
CA LEU A 100 4.40 -4.30 -7.35
C LEU A 100 5.86 -3.81 -7.43
N PRO A 101 6.29 -2.96 -8.39
CA PRO A 101 7.64 -2.45 -8.43
C PRO A 101 8.05 -1.72 -7.15
N LEU A 102 7.17 -0.86 -6.63
CA LEU A 102 7.41 -0.17 -5.38
C LEU A 102 7.45 -1.14 -4.19
N ALA A 103 6.50 -2.06 -4.09
CA ALA A 103 6.48 -3.05 -3.01
C ALA A 103 7.76 -3.91 -3.00
N LYS A 104 8.24 -4.34 -4.18
CA LYS A 104 9.49 -5.10 -4.32
C LYS A 104 10.70 -4.30 -3.84
N MET A 105 10.79 -3.04 -4.25
CA MET A 105 11.86 -2.13 -3.86
C MET A 105 11.84 -1.88 -2.34
N VAL A 106 10.68 -1.56 -1.77
CA VAL A 106 10.51 -1.29 -0.34
C VAL A 106 10.88 -2.51 0.51
N ILE A 107 10.35 -3.68 0.17
CA ILE A 107 10.65 -4.92 0.93
C ILE A 107 12.13 -5.28 0.83
N SER A 108 12.73 -5.15 -0.36
CA SER A 108 14.16 -5.39 -0.56
C SER A 108 15.01 -4.47 0.32
N GLU A 109 14.65 -3.19 0.43
CA GLU A 109 15.40 -2.24 1.24
C GLU A 109 15.20 -2.47 2.74
N PHE A 110 13.99 -2.82 3.18
CA PHE A 110 13.72 -3.16 4.57
C PHE A 110 14.46 -4.41 5.04
N MET A 111 14.65 -5.38 4.16
CA MET A 111 15.49 -6.56 4.46
C MET A 111 16.97 -6.21 4.59
N ARG A 112 17.43 -5.13 3.94
CA ARG A 112 18.83 -4.66 4.00
C ARG A 112 19.07 -3.68 5.14
N THR A 113 18.06 -2.90 5.51
CA THR A 113 18.15 -1.80 6.48
C THR A 113 16.97 -1.91 7.46
N PRO A 114 17.08 -2.78 8.49
CA PRO A 114 15.98 -3.03 9.43
C PRO A 114 15.47 -1.77 10.16
N GLU A 115 16.35 -0.78 10.38
CA GLU A 115 16.00 0.48 11.04
C GLU A 115 14.97 1.29 10.23
N LEU A 116 15.04 1.23 8.90
CA LEU A 116 14.03 1.83 8.02
C LEU A 116 12.69 1.10 8.14
N ALA A 117 12.73 -0.23 8.31
CA ALA A 117 11.53 -1.03 8.48
C ALA A 117 10.79 -0.70 9.79
N GLU A 118 11.49 -0.54 10.89
CA GLU A 118 10.91 -0.22 12.20
C GLU A 118 10.10 1.09 12.14
N ASN A 119 10.70 2.15 11.61
CA ASN A 119 10.03 3.44 11.45
C ASN A 119 8.80 3.39 10.54
N TYR A 120 8.79 2.47 9.57
CA TYR A 120 7.72 2.33 8.60
C TYR A 120 6.59 1.41 9.07
N LEU A 121 6.90 0.33 9.77
CA LEU A 121 5.92 -0.65 10.25
C LEU A 121 4.85 -0.04 11.14
N HIS A 122 5.22 0.93 12.00
CA HIS A 122 4.27 1.69 12.80
C HIS A 122 3.22 2.46 11.96
N GLN A 123 3.57 2.78 10.72
CA GLN A 123 2.67 3.51 9.81
C GLN A 123 1.81 2.57 8.96
N LEU A 124 2.32 1.36 8.66
CA LEU A 124 1.55 0.31 7.99
C LEU A 124 0.38 -0.20 8.84
N GLN A 125 0.52 -0.25 10.15
CA GLN A 125 -0.53 -0.70 11.08
C GLN A 125 -1.83 0.09 10.92
N ARG A 126 -1.76 1.35 10.51
CA ARG A 126 -2.95 2.17 10.23
C ARG A 126 -3.76 1.74 8.98
N GLN A 127 -3.21 0.91 8.11
CA GLN A 127 -3.94 0.47 6.91
C GLN A 127 -5.03 -0.55 7.20
N ASP A 128 -4.90 -1.29 8.29
CA ASP A 128 -5.83 -2.37 8.63
C ASP A 128 -7.06 -1.85 9.42
N GLU A 129 -7.04 -0.58 9.92
CA GLU A 129 -8.12 0.03 10.69
C GLU A 129 -9.48 0.02 9.95
N LEU A 130 -9.50 0.21 8.62
CA LEU A 130 -10.75 0.22 7.86
C LEU A 130 -11.46 -1.14 7.91
N LEU A 131 -10.71 -2.21 7.71
CA LEU A 131 -11.23 -3.56 7.70
C LEU A 131 -11.59 -4.03 9.11
N GLU A 132 -10.77 -3.68 10.10
CA GLU A 132 -11.04 -3.96 11.51
C GLU A 132 -12.32 -3.28 12.01
N ASN A 133 -12.51 -2.00 11.68
CA ASN A 133 -13.74 -1.26 12.00
C ASN A 133 -14.95 -1.90 11.31
N TRP A 134 -14.80 -2.29 10.04
CA TRP A 134 -15.86 -2.98 9.31
C TRP A 134 -16.26 -4.30 9.97
N PHE A 135 -15.29 -5.15 10.37
CA PHE A 135 -15.57 -6.39 11.09
C PHE A 135 -16.23 -6.11 12.45
N THR A 136 -15.80 -5.06 13.17
CA THR A 136 -16.39 -4.69 14.46
C THR A 136 -17.88 -4.37 14.30
N GLU A 137 -18.26 -3.59 13.29
CA GLU A 137 -19.66 -3.24 13.02
C GLU A 137 -20.47 -4.45 12.53
N ALA A 138 -19.92 -5.28 11.64
CA ALA A 138 -20.58 -6.47 11.13
C ALA A 138 -20.83 -7.54 12.22
N ILE A 139 -19.89 -7.70 13.16
CA ILE A 139 -20.04 -8.57 14.33
C ILE A 139 -21.14 -8.02 15.26
N ALA A 140 -21.14 -6.72 15.53
CA ALA A 140 -22.14 -6.08 16.37
C ALA A 140 -23.56 -6.26 15.81
N ASP A 141 -23.70 -6.32 14.48
CA ASP A 141 -24.95 -6.59 13.77
C ASP A 141 -25.27 -8.10 13.59
N ASN A 142 -24.46 -9.00 14.16
CA ASN A 142 -24.59 -10.45 14.06
C ASN A 142 -24.57 -10.99 12.61
N LYS A 143 -23.91 -10.29 11.69
CA LYS A 143 -23.79 -10.68 10.29
C LYS A 143 -22.55 -11.54 10.01
N VAL A 144 -21.58 -11.51 10.91
CA VAL A 144 -20.34 -12.28 10.85
C VAL A 144 -20.10 -12.93 12.21
N LYS A 145 -19.40 -14.07 12.25
CA LYS A 145 -19.02 -14.76 13.48
C LYS A 145 -18.30 -13.81 14.45
N ALA A 146 -18.67 -13.89 15.72
CA ALA A 146 -18.02 -13.14 16.80
C ALA A 146 -16.60 -13.68 17.07
N LEU A 147 -15.63 -13.17 16.29
CA LEU A 147 -14.19 -13.37 16.48
C LEU A 147 -13.52 -12.00 16.71
N ASP A 148 -12.25 -12.01 17.08
CA ASP A 148 -11.49 -10.78 17.21
C ASP A 148 -11.37 -10.06 15.85
N PRO A 149 -11.89 -8.82 15.70
CA PRO A 149 -11.88 -8.08 14.44
C PRO A 149 -10.48 -7.86 13.86
N ALA A 150 -9.47 -7.62 14.71
CA ALA A 150 -8.09 -7.46 14.29
C ALA A 150 -7.53 -8.76 13.69
N MET A 151 -7.85 -9.90 14.33
CA MET A 151 -7.46 -11.21 13.81
C MET A 151 -8.14 -11.51 12.48
N MET A 152 -9.44 -11.22 12.32
CA MET A 152 -10.17 -11.43 11.07
C MET A 152 -9.60 -10.57 9.93
N SER A 153 -9.30 -9.30 10.23
CA SER A 153 -8.63 -8.40 9.29
C SER A 153 -7.28 -8.95 8.85
N CYS A 154 -6.46 -9.39 9.82
CA CYS A 154 -5.16 -9.98 9.55
C CYS A 154 -5.27 -11.25 8.68
N MET A 155 -6.17 -12.18 9.02
CA MET A 155 -6.38 -13.43 8.27
C MET A 155 -6.81 -13.14 6.81
N LEU A 156 -7.78 -12.26 6.61
CA LEU A 156 -8.26 -11.89 5.28
C LEU A 156 -7.13 -11.30 4.41
N MET A 157 -6.36 -10.38 4.99
CA MET A 157 -5.23 -9.76 4.28
C MET A 157 -4.07 -10.73 4.05
N CYS A 158 -3.81 -11.67 4.96
CA CYS A 158 -2.81 -12.72 4.78
C CYS A 158 -3.19 -13.65 3.62
N LEU A 159 -4.44 -14.06 3.52
CA LEU A 159 -4.93 -14.88 2.41
C LEU A 159 -4.81 -14.14 1.07
N LEU A 160 -5.21 -12.86 1.03
CA LEU A 160 -5.10 -12.06 -0.19
C LEU A 160 -3.63 -11.88 -0.62
N LYS A 161 -2.77 -11.45 0.31
CA LYS A 161 -1.34 -11.23 0.02
C LYS A 161 -0.62 -12.54 -0.31
N GLY A 162 -0.98 -13.65 0.35
CA GLY A 162 -0.42 -14.97 0.09
C GLY A 162 -0.63 -15.44 -1.35
N ASN A 163 -1.78 -15.13 -1.93
CA ASN A 163 -2.13 -15.53 -3.28
C ASN A 163 -1.75 -14.48 -4.35
N CYS A 164 -1.76 -13.20 -3.99
CA CYS A 164 -1.71 -12.11 -4.97
C CYS A 164 -0.54 -11.14 -4.79
N LEU A 165 0.33 -11.31 -3.79
CA LEU A 165 1.49 -10.43 -3.58
C LEU A 165 2.79 -11.22 -3.46
N TRP A 166 2.87 -12.13 -2.50
CA TRP A 166 4.11 -12.85 -2.21
C TRP A 166 4.63 -13.68 -3.38
N PRO A 167 3.80 -14.42 -4.16
CA PRO A 167 4.30 -15.14 -5.33
C PRO A 167 4.96 -14.24 -6.38
N GLN A 168 4.42 -13.03 -6.58
CA GLN A 168 4.97 -12.06 -7.53
C GLN A 168 6.25 -11.40 -7.01
N LEU A 169 6.32 -11.12 -5.72
CA LEU A 169 7.49 -10.46 -5.11
C LEU A 169 8.68 -11.40 -4.97
N VAL A 170 8.45 -12.61 -4.46
CA VAL A 170 9.52 -13.55 -4.07
C VAL A 170 9.85 -14.51 -5.20
N ALA A 171 8.83 -15.08 -5.85
CA ALA A 171 9.00 -16.08 -6.91
C ALA A 171 8.93 -15.49 -8.34
N ASN A 172 8.80 -14.18 -8.47
CA ASN A 172 8.70 -13.45 -9.74
C ASN A 172 7.61 -14.03 -10.69
N GLN A 173 6.51 -14.55 -10.09
CA GLN A 173 5.38 -15.05 -10.85
C GLN A 173 4.66 -13.91 -11.57
N ALA A 174 3.99 -14.23 -12.68
CA ALA A 174 3.16 -13.29 -13.39
C ALA A 174 1.99 -12.80 -12.50
N VAL A 175 1.56 -11.56 -12.72
CA VAL A 175 0.35 -11.02 -12.08
C VAL A 175 -0.84 -11.89 -12.48
N PRO A 176 -1.68 -12.32 -11.53
CA PRO A 176 -2.87 -13.11 -11.83
C PRO A 176 -3.79 -12.38 -12.80
N SER A 177 -4.33 -13.09 -13.78
CA SER A 177 -5.34 -12.54 -14.69
C SER A 177 -6.60 -12.08 -13.93
N ALA A 178 -7.43 -11.25 -14.56
CA ALA A 178 -8.68 -10.79 -13.96
C ALA A 178 -9.58 -11.97 -13.51
N GLU A 179 -9.62 -13.05 -14.30
CA GLU A 179 -10.37 -14.26 -13.96
C GLU A 179 -9.79 -14.99 -12.75
N GLN A 180 -8.46 -15.13 -12.70
CA GLN A 180 -7.77 -15.73 -11.56
C GLN A 180 -7.97 -14.89 -10.29
N ARG A 181 -7.87 -13.54 -10.38
CA ARG A 181 -8.13 -12.64 -9.25
C ARG A 181 -9.55 -12.79 -8.72
N LYS A 182 -10.54 -12.85 -9.64
CA LYS A 182 -11.94 -13.09 -9.27
C LYS A 182 -12.09 -14.40 -8.52
N LYS A 183 -11.54 -15.50 -9.05
CA LYS A 183 -11.59 -16.80 -8.39
C LYS A 183 -10.95 -16.78 -7.00
N ILE A 184 -9.77 -16.17 -6.86
CA ILE A 184 -9.09 -16.04 -5.55
C ILE A 184 -9.97 -15.30 -4.54
N VAL A 185 -10.63 -14.22 -4.95
CA VAL A 185 -11.54 -13.47 -4.08
C VAL A 185 -12.71 -14.34 -3.64
N GLU A 186 -13.36 -15.05 -4.57
CA GLU A 186 -14.47 -15.96 -4.24
C GLU A 186 -14.02 -17.08 -3.28
N ASP A 187 -12.88 -17.71 -3.55
CA ASP A 187 -12.33 -18.76 -2.70
C ASP A 187 -12.04 -18.26 -1.27
N ILE A 188 -11.53 -17.03 -1.14
CA ILE A 188 -11.27 -16.38 0.16
C ILE A 188 -12.60 -16.11 0.89
N LEU A 189 -13.61 -15.59 0.22
CA LEU A 189 -14.90 -15.24 0.82
C LEU A 189 -15.64 -16.43 1.40
N THR A 190 -15.42 -17.66 0.87
CA THR A 190 -16.00 -18.88 1.43
C THR A 190 -15.55 -19.20 2.85
N LEU A 191 -14.48 -18.52 3.35
CA LEU A 191 -13.90 -18.77 4.67
C LEU A 191 -14.43 -17.79 5.74
N PHE A 192 -15.16 -16.77 5.33
CA PHE A 192 -15.67 -15.68 6.21
C PHE A 192 -17.18 -15.63 6.21
#